data_7324cd5d0615ed13e67e22836cb0d0ce
#
_entry.id   7324cd5d0615ed13e67e22836cb0d0ce
#
_cell.length_a   1.000
_cell.length_b   1.000
_cell.length_c   1.000
_cell.angle_alpha   90.00
_cell.angle_beta   90.00
_cell.angle_gamma   90.00
#
_symmetry.space_group_name_H-M   'P 1'
#
loop_
_entity.id
_entity.type
_entity.pdbx_description
1 polymer ?
#
loop_
_entity_poly.entity_id
_entity_poly.type
_entity_poly.pdbx_seq_one_letter_code
_entity_poly.pdbx_strand_id
1 'polypeptide(L)'
;DAAWQTATPASVGQFSAVGYFFGRMLYKALGIPVGLITSNWGGSTIEAWMTVEAIDATPGIDHAVAKSGTYDNSIPQRLYNGMILPVCRYTAKGFIWYQGESNRKNWYDYKALQVSLVKLWRETWGDGKMPFYYTQLAPYRYEGDELRSLPLVIEAQYRALAEIPHSGIAATTDLGNPTCIHPARKREVGERLAFLALANDYGVTGLPAPAPVYKSMERDGNKLVLTFDNLPVRAQNGVDSFVAFGPDGYLRPGGFEIAGEDRVFHPAVANFKYWDNRIEVSSDRVSDPVAVRYAFRNYCPEANVMTTMGQPLVPFRTDDWPLDDIGQIR
;
A
#
# COMPACT_ATOMS: atom_id res chain seq x y z
N ASP A 1 -31.95 1.17 -1.75
CA ASP A 1 -32.26 -0.04 -0.96
C ASP A 1 -31.08 -1.02 -1.08
N ALA A 2 -30.51 -1.42 0.05
CA ALA A 2 -29.46 -2.44 0.10
C ALA A 2 -30.09 -3.80 0.46
N ALA A 3 -29.69 -4.86 -0.22
CA ALA A 3 -30.16 -6.21 0.07
C ALA A 3 -29.02 -7.22 -0.08
N TRP A 4 -29.07 -8.28 0.75
CA TRP A 4 -28.16 -9.39 0.60
C TRP A 4 -28.48 -10.18 -0.68
N GLN A 5 -27.44 -10.45 -1.46
CA GLN A 5 -27.56 -11.25 -2.68
C GLN A 5 -26.49 -12.34 -2.70
N THR A 6 -26.86 -13.52 -3.18
CA THR A 6 -25.90 -14.58 -3.45
C THR A 6 -24.98 -14.16 -4.60
N ALA A 7 -23.69 -14.42 -4.47
CA ALA A 7 -22.70 -14.15 -5.52
C ALA A 7 -22.95 -15.09 -6.74
N THR A 8 -23.46 -14.53 -7.81
CA THR A 8 -23.70 -15.20 -9.10
C THR A 8 -23.11 -14.38 -10.24
N PRO A 9 -22.92 -14.94 -11.45
CA PRO A 9 -22.51 -14.15 -12.60
C PRO A 9 -23.36 -12.90 -12.86
N ALA A 10 -24.65 -12.94 -12.53
CA ALA A 10 -25.56 -11.82 -12.71
C ALA A 10 -25.39 -10.73 -11.62
N SER A 11 -25.09 -11.08 -10.38
CA SER A 11 -24.99 -10.14 -9.25
C SER A 11 -23.61 -9.54 -9.06
N VAL A 12 -22.52 -10.27 -9.38
CA VAL A 12 -21.14 -9.83 -9.07
C VAL A 12 -20.64 -8.74 -9.99
N GLY A 13 -21.23 -8.55 -11.20
CA GLY A 13 -20.74 -7.58 -12.17
C GLY A 13 -20.79 -6.12 -11.71
N GLN A 14 -21.65 -5.80 -10.76
CA GLN A 14 -21.79 -4.46 -10.17
C GLN A 14 -21.20 -4.36 -8.75
N PHE A 15 -20.60 -5.42 -8.25
CA PHE A 15 -19.99 -5.45 -6.93
C PHE A 15 -18.50 -5.07 -7.00
N SER A 16 -17.91 -4.69 -5.84
CA SER A 16 -16.48 -4.46 -5.74
C SER A 16 -15.69 -5.69 -6.17
N ALA A 17 -14.90 -5.60 -7.25
CA ALA A 17 -14.05 -6.70 -7.69
C ALA A 17 -13.02 -7.10 -6.61
N VAL A 18 -12.40 -6.13 -5.93
CA VAL A 18 -11.48 -6.39 -4.82
C VAL A 18 -12.18 -7.14 -3.70
N GLY A 19 -13.37 -6.66 -3.27
CA GLY A 19 -14.19 -7.32 -2.26
C GLY A 19 -14.58 -8.75 -2.66
N TYR A 20 -15.03 -8.93 -3.91
CA TYR A 20 -15.38 -10.26 -4.43
C TYR A 20 -14.21 -11.25 -4.40
N PHE A 21 -13.03 -10.85 -4.91
CA PHE A 21 -11.87 -11.75 -4.92
C PHE A 21 -11.33 -12.02 -3.51
N PHE A 22 -11.40 -11.05 -2.62
CA PHE A 22 -11.13 -11.24 -1.19
C PHE A 22 -12.03 -12.31 -0.58
N GLY A 23 -13.36 -12.13 -0.65
CA GLY A 23 -14.33 -13.06 -0.09
C GLY A 23 -14.28 -14.44 -0.73
N ARG A 24 -14.08 -14.51 -2.06
CA ARG A 24 -13.90 -15.77 -2.79
C ARG A 24 -12.68 -16.55 -2.31
N MET A 25 -11.55 -15.87 -2.03
CA MET A 25 -10.35 -16.53 -1.52
C MET A 25 -10.59 -17.07 -0.10
N LEU A 26 -11.20 -16.27 0.79
CA LEU A 26 -11.55 -16.73 2.13
C LEU A 26 -12.51 -17.94 2.09
N TYR A 27 -13.56 -17.86 1.26
CA TYR A 27 -14.50 -18.97 1.08
C TYR A 27 -13.81 -20.26 0.64
N LYS A 28 -12.91 -20.18 -0.34
CA LYS A 28 -12.17 -21.34 -0.84
C LYS A 28 -11.20 -21.93 0.18
N ALA A 29 -10.55 -21.09 0.96
CA ALA A 29 -9.56 -21.52 1.94
C ALA A 29 -10.20 -22.11 3.21
N LEU A 30 -11.33 -21.54 3.64
CA LEU A 30 -11.95 -21.86 4.94
C LEU A 30 -13.15 -22.81 4.81
N GLY A 31 -13.79 -22.90 3.64
CA GLY A 31 -14.99 -23.70 3.43
C GLY A 31 -16.25 -23.17 4.13
N ILE A 32 -16.25 -21.89 4.52
CA ILE A 32 -17.37 -21.25 5.23
C ILE A 32 -17.98 -20.10 4.39
N PRO A 33 -19.28 -19.79 4.54
CA PRO A 33 -19.88 -18.63 3.90
C PRO A 33 -19.21 -17.32 4.33
N VAL A 34 -19.00 -16.42 3.37
CA VAL A 34 -18.42 -15.09 3.60
C VAL A 34 -19.41 -14.02 3.15
N GLY A 35 -19.88 -13.19 4.10
CA GLY A 35 -20.70 -12.01 3.81
C GLY A 35 -19.81 -10.80 3.54
N LEU A 36 -20.13 -10.02 2.50
CA LEU A 36 -19.44 -8.80 2.15
C LEU A 36 -20.41 -7.62 2.16
N ILE A 37 -20.09 -6.58 2.94
CA ILE A 37 -20.81 -5.32 2.94
C ILE A 37 -19.94 -4.32 2.19
N THR A 38 -20.47 -3.71 1.13
CA THR A 38 -19.75 -2.71 0.35
C THR A 38 -20.22 -1.30 0.70
N SER A 39 -19.27 -0.44 1.09
CA SER A 39 -19.43 0.99 1.31
C SER A 39 -18.32 1.67 0.54
N ASN A 40 -18.62 2.24 -0.64
CA ASN A 40 -17.61 2.83 -1.50
C ASN A 40 -18.15 4.06 -2.24
N TRP A 41 -17.28 5.05 -2.44
CA TRP A 41 -17.56 6.25 -3.22
C TRP A 41 -16.27 6.71 -3.91
N GLY A 42 -16.28 6.71 -5.24
CA GLY A 42 -15.11 7.03 -6.05
C GLY A 42 -14.62 8.47 -5.85
N GLY A 43 -13.30 8.66 -5.86
CA GLY A 43 -12.66 9.96 -5.69
C GLY A 43 -12.83 10.58 -4.29
N SER A 44 -13.23 9.80 -3.29
CA SER A 44 -13.38 10.32 -1.93
C SER A 44 -12.04 10.59 -1.25
N THR A 45 -12.01 11.60 -0.38
CA THR A 45 -10.93 11.81 0.56
C THR A 45 -11.20 11.04 1.87
N ILE A 46 -10.16 10.75 2.64
CA ILE A 46 -10.28 10.00 3.90
C ILE A 46 -11.16 10.74 4.92
N GLU A 47 -11.13 12.07 4.92
CA GLU A 47 -11.86 12.94 5.83
C GLU A 47 -13.39 12.76 5.70
N ALA A 48 -13.89 12.47 4.51
CA ALA A 48 -15.31 12.22 4.30
C ALA A 48 -15.84 10.99 5.08
N TRP A 49 -14.96 10.05 5.39
CA TRP A 49 -15.24 8.80 6.11
C TRP A 49 -14.99 8.91 7.63
N MET A 50 -14.68 10.10 8.14
CA MET A 50 -14.41 10.39 9.55
C MET A 50 -15.41 11.38 10.11
N THR A 51 -15.65 11.37 11.42
CA THR A 51 -16.40 12.45 12.05
C THR A 51 -15.55 13.71 12.19
N VAL A 52 -16.19 14.87 12.26
CA VAL A 52 -15.49 16.15 12.48
C VAL A 52 -14.70 16.10 13.79
N GLU A 53 -15.31 15.54 14.85
CA GLU A 53 -14.67 15.40 16.16
C GLU A 53 -13.40 14.51 16.09
N ALA A 54 -13.43 13.43 15.32
CA ALA A 54 -12.26 12.59 15.14
C ALA A 54 -11.14 13.29 14.37
N ILE A 55 -11.50 14.11 13.37
CA ILE A 55 -10.53 14.97 12.66
C ILE A 55 -9.95 16.00 13.63
N ASP A 56 -10.78 16.71 14.39
CA ASP A 56 -10.35 17.74 15.36
C ASP A 56 -9.45 17.14 16.47
N ALA A 57 -9.67 15.88 16.84
CA ALA A 57 -8.84 15.16 17.81
C ALA A 57 -7.56 14.56 17.21
N THR A 58 -7.37 14.60 15.88
CA THR A 58 -6.18 14.05 15.23
C THR A 58 -4.99 14.99 15.40
N PRO A 59 -3.90 14.59 16.06
CA PRO A 59 -2.78 15.47 16.32
C PRO A 59 -1.90 15.65 15.07
N GLY A 60 -1.29 16.84 14.94
CA GLY A 60 -0.21 17.11 13.99
C GLY A 60 -0.63 17.23 12.52
N ILE A 61 -1.91 17.43 12.25
CA ILE A 61 -2.44 17.68 10.90
C ILE A 61 -2.80 19.16 10.68
N ASP A 62 -2.94 19.53 9.41
CA ASP A 62 -3.56 20.82 9.05
C ASP A 62 -5.10 20.68 9.07
N HIS A 63 -5.71 21.02 10.21
CA HIS A 63 -7.16 20.94 10.40
C HIS A 63 -7.95 21.81 9.42
N ALA A 64 -7.39 22.92 8.94
CA ALA A 64 -8.05 23.78 7.96
C ALA A 64 -8.13 23.06 6.61
N VAL A 65 -7.03 22.46 6.17
CA VAL A 65 -6.99 21.63 4.95
C VAL A 65 -7.88 20.40 5.08
N ALA A 66 -7.80 19.66 6.17
CA ALA A 66 -8.61 18.47 6.42
C ALA A 66 -10.14 18.76 6.39
N LYS A 67 -10.55 19.97 6.72
CA LYS A 67 -11.96 20.41 6.71
C LYS A 67 -12.36 21.25 5.49
N SER A 68 -11.50 21.40 4.50
CA SER A 68 -11.73 22.25 3.32
C SER A 68 -12.55 21.61 2.20
N GLY A 69 -12.97 20.34 2.35
CA GLY A 69 -13.73 19.60 1.34
C GLY A 69 -15.04 20.33 0.98
N THR A 70 -15.35 20.35 -0.33
CA THR A 70 -16.53 21.08 -0.87
C THR A 70 -17.53 20.18 -1.58
N TYR A 71 -17.15 18.95 -1.89
CA TYR A 71 -18.00 17.94 -2.57
C TYR A 71 -18.43 16.84 -1.61
N ASP A 72 -19.52 16.17 -1.87
CA ASP A 72 -20.07 15.10 -1.01
C ASP A 72 -19.04 14.00 -0.68
N ASN A 73 -18.09 13.74 -1.57
CA ASN A 73 -17.03 12.77 -1.38
C ASN A 73 -15.76 13.33 -0.70
N SER A 74 -15.77 14.60 -0.29
CA SER A 74 -14.66 15.27 0.40
C SER A 74 -15.06 16.02 1.67
N ILE A 75 -16.34 16.40 1.82
CA ILE A 75 -16.84 17.04 3.05
C ILE A 75 -16.70 16.04 4.21
N PRO A 76 -16.04 16.44 5.32
CA PRO A 76 -15.94 15.60 6.51
C PRO A 76 -17.28 15.06 6.97
N GLN A 77 -17.26 13.80 7.47
CA GLN A 77 -18.41 13.11 8.04
C GLN A 77 -19.52 12.71 7.04
N ARG A 78 -19.49 13.20 5.81
CA ARG A 78 -20.56 12.97 4.83
C ARG A 78 -20.76 11.47 4.53
N LEU A 79 -19.67 10.79 4.18
CA LEU A 79 -19.71 9.35 3.88
C LEU A 79 -19.74 8.49 5.15
N TYR A 80 -19.17 8.97 6.25
CA TYR A 80 -19.33 8.31 7.54
C TYR A 80 -20.80 8.19 7.94
N ASN A 81 -21.56 9.29 7.90
CA ASN A 81 -22.98 9.29 8.24
C ASN A 81 -23.83 8.50 7.25
N GLY A 82 -23.53 8.62 5.94
CA GLY A 82 -24.34 8.00 4.89
C GLY A 82 -24.06 6.51 4.65
N MET A 83 -22.84 6.04 4.95
CA MET A 83 -22.36 4.73 4.50
C MET A 83 -21.73 3.87 5.60
N ILE A 84 -21.25 4.44 6.69
CA ILE A 84 -20.65 3.71 7.81
C ILE A 84 -21.67 3.51 8.95
N LEU A 85 -22.24 4.58 9.45
CA LEU A 85 -23.24 4.50 10.53
C LEU A 85 -24.43 3.58 10.22
N PRO A 86 -25.01 3.54 9.01
CA PRO A 86 -26.13 2.65 8.73
C PRO A 86 -25.80 1.17 8.84
N VAL A 87 -24.53 0.78 8.70
CA VAL A 87 -24.08 -0.62 8.69
C VAL A 87 -23.33 -1.03 9.96
N CYS A 88 -23.01 -0.11 10.87
CA CYS A 88 -22.21 -0.40 12.06
C CYS A 88 -22.85 -1.37 13.06
N ARG A 89 -24.17 -1.63 12.92
CA ARG A 89 -24.90 -2.61 13.75
C ARG A 89 -24.75 -4.05 13.26
N TYR A 90 -24.24 -4.27 12.05
CA TYR A 90 -23.92 -5.62 11.59
C TYR A 90 -22.62 -6.10 12.23
N THR A 91 -22.64 -7.32 12.78
CA THR A 91 -21.41 -7.96 13.23
C THR A 91 -20.50 -8.20 12.05
N ALA A 92 -19.29 -7.63 12.10
CA ALA A 92 -18.28 -7.78 11.07
C ALA A 92 -17.01 -8.39 11.67
N LYS A 93 -16.24 -9.11 10.84
CA LYS A 93 -14.94 -9.69 11.24
C LYS A 93 -13.77 -8.72 11.03
N GLY A 94 -13.93 -7.71 10.21
CA GLY A 94 -12.88 -6.74 9.91
C GLY A 94 -13.22 -5.89 8.70
N PHE A 95 -12.28 -5.04 8.34
CA PHE A 95 -12.39 -4.11 7.23
C PHE A 95 -11.35 -4.40 6.16
N ILE A 96 -11.72 -4.17 4.90
CA ILE A 96 -10.78 -3.99 3.80
C ILE A 96 -10.96 -2.57 3.23
N TRP A 97 -9.86 -1.84 3.08
CA TRP A 97 -9.86 -0.43 2.72
C TRP A 97 -8.97 -0.17 1.50
N TYR A 98 -9.47 0.55 0.51
CA TYR A 98 -8.71 0.95 -0.68
C TYR A 98 -9.02 2.40 -1.03
N GLN A 99 -8.18 3.32 -0.60
CA GLN A 99 -8.35 4.77 -0.78
C GLN A 99 -6.99 5.48 -0.61
N GLY A 100 -6.88 6.70 -1.09
CA GLY A 100 -5.74 7.59 -0.84
C GLY A 100 -5.39 8.48 -2.03
N GLU A 101 -5.85 8.17 -3.23
CA GLU A 101 -5.54 8.90 -4.45
C GLU A 101 -5.93 10.37 -4.36
N SER A 102 -7.07 10.68 -3.76
CA SER A 102 -7.55 12.06 -3.56
C SER A 102 -6.83 12.81 -2.46
N ASN A 103 -6.07 12.11 -1.60
CA ASN A 103 -5.27 12.71 -0.54
C ASN A 103 -3.80 12.96 -0.92
N ARG A 104 -3.41 12.78 -2.18
CA ARG A 104 -2.01 13.00 -2.62
C ARG A 104 -1.52 14.43 -2.38
N LYS A 105 -2.42 15.42 -2.44
CA LYS A 105 -2.07 16.84 -2.21
C LYS A 105 -1.81 17.16 -0.74
N ASN A 106 -2.40 16.40 0.20
CA ASN A 106 -2.19 16.50 1.64
C ASN A 106 -1.63 15.18 2.22
N TRP A 107 -0.72 14.54 1.49
CA TRP A 107 -0.06 13.28 1.88
C TRP A 107 0.57 13.33 3.27
N TYR A 108 1.03 14.51 3.71
CA TYR A 108 1.67 14.72 5.00
C TYR A 108 0.74 14.48 6.20
N ASP A 109 -0.58 14.65 6.03
CA ASP A 109 -1.59 14.40 7.05
C ASP A 109 -2.12 12.96 7.00
N TYR A 110 -1.92 12.25 5.87
CA TYR A 110 -2.60 10.99 5.59
C TYR A 110 -2.30 9.90 6.63
N LYS A 111 -1.07 9.79 7.12
CA LYS A 111 -0.70 8.85 8.19
C LYS A 111 -1.56 9.04 9.43
N ALA A 112 -1.63 10.25 9.96
CA ALA A 112 -2.37 10.57 11.19
C ALA A 112 -3.87 10.39 11.00
N LEU A 113 -4.40 10.82 9.84
CA LEU A 113 -5.81 10.63 9.48
C LEU A 113 -6.17 9.14 9.37
N GLN A 114 -5.32 8.31 8.76
CA GLN A 114 -5.59 6.87 8.66
C GLN A 114 -5.58 6.17 10.02
N VAL A 115 -4.65 6.50 10.91
CA VAL A 115 -4.63 5.99 12.30
C VAL A 115 -5.92 6.37 13.02
N SER A 116 -6.33 7.64 12.92
CA SER A 116 -7.55 8.15 13.55
C SER A 116 -8.83 7.54 12.96
N LEU A 117 -8.88 7.32 11.63
CA LEU A 117 -10.00 6.65 10.96
C LEU A 117 -10.18 5.23 11.51
N VAL A 118 -9.10 4.45 11.58
CA VAL A 118 -9.18 3.07 12.07
C VAL A 118 -9.63 3.02 13.52
N LYS A 119 -9.11 3.91 14.37
CA LYS A 119 -9.57 4.05 15.76
C LYS A 119 -11.07 4.36 15.80
N LEU A 120 -11.53 5.38 15.07
CA LEU A 120 -12.95 5.76 14.99
C LEU A 120 -13.85 4.60 14.58
N TRP A 121 -13.48 3.87 13.53
CA TRP A 121 -14.31 2.77 13.05
C TRP A 121 -14.37 1.61 14.04
N ARG A 122 -13.24 1.27 14.68
CA ARG A 122 -13.20 0.27 15.75
C ARG A 122 -14.09 0.65 16.93
N GLU A 123 -14.06 1.91 17.34
CA GLU A 123 -14.95 2.45 18.38
C GLU A 123 -16.41 2.39 17.95
N THR A 124 -16.72 2.71 16.69
CA THR A 124 -18.08 2.65 16.13
C THR A 124 -18.67 1.23 16.15
N TRP A 125 -17.84 0.20 15.94
CA TRP A 125 -18.25 -1.21 16.05
C TRP A 125 -18.14 -1.77 17.46
N GLY A 126 -17.55 -1.04 18.40
CA GLY A 126 -17.32 -1.52 19.77
C GLY A 126 -16.25 -2.61 19.89
N ASP A 127 -15.38 -2.75 18.88
CA ASP A 127 -14.28 -3.72 18.88
C ASP A 127 -12.95 -3.04 18.53
N GLY A 128 -12.19 -2.66 19.57
CA GLY A 128 -10.89 -1.99 19.43
C GLY A 128 -9.79 -2.83 18.78
N LYS A 129 -10.04 -4.13 18.53
CA LYS A 129 -9.07 -5.06 17.92
C LYS A 129 -9.51 -5.55 16.55
N MET A 130 -10.62 -5.06 16.01
CA MET A 130 -11.13 -5.49 14.71
C MET A 130 -10.06 -5.36 13.63
N PRO A 131 -9.76 -6.43 12.87
CA PRO A 131 -8.77 -6.40 11.80
C PRO A 131 -9.05 -5.31 10.75
N PHE A 132 -8.00 -4.62 10.31
CA PHE A 132 -8.10 -3.59 9.29
C PHE A 132 -7.01 -3.80 8.23
N TYR A 133 -7.39 -4.36 7.09
CA TYR A 133 -6.47 -4.57 5.96
C TYR A 133 -6.71 -3.54 4.88
N TYR A 134 -5.63 -3.00 4.32
CA TYR A 134 -5.75 -1.95 3.32
C TYR A 134 -4.79 -2.15 2.15
N THR A 135 -5.08 -1.45 1.08
CA THR A 135 -4.33 -1.58 -0.17
C THR A 135 -3.37 -0.42 -0.32
N GLN A 136 -2.10 -0.71 -0.59
CA GLN A 136 -1.16 0.27 -1.12
C GLN A 136 -1.73 0.88 -2.40
N LEU A 137 -1.57 2.19 -2.61
CA LEU A 137 -1.97 2.82 -3.87
C LEU A 137 -1.18 2.24 -5.05
N ALA A 138 -1.88 1.92 -6.13
CA ALA A 138 -1.27 1.38 -7.33
C ALA A 138 -0.53 2.47 -8.13
N PRO A 139 0.62 2.16 -8.75
CA PRO A 139 1.34 3.09 -9.59
C PRO A 139 0.49 3.63 -10.74
N TYR A 140 0.49 4.96 -10.91
CA TYR A 140 -0.22 5.67 -11.96
C TYR A 140 0.50 6.99 -12.26
N ARG A 141 0.49 7.43 -13.50
CA ARG A 141 1.26 8.56 -14.00
C ARG A 141 0.89 9.92 -13.39
N TYR A 142 -0.33 10.10 -12.90
CA TYR A 142 -0.86 11.37 -12.34
C TYR A 142 -0.41 12.60 -13.15
N GLU A 143 0.28 13.54 -12.52
CA GLU A 143 0.81 14.75 -13.13
C GLU A 143 2.09 14.51 -13.95
N GLY A 144 2.75 13.36 -13.77
CA GLY A 144 3.98 12.95 -14.46
C GLY A 144 4.65 11.77 -13.76
N ASP A 145 5.38 10.96 -14.52
CA ASP A 145 5.99 9.72 -14.03
C ASP A 145 7.01 9.98 -12.91
N GLU A 146 7.84 11.01 -13.10
CA GLU A 146 8.95 11.34 -12.20
C GLU A 146 8.52 12.08 -10.92
N LEU A 147 7.29 12.59 -10.85
CA LEU A 147 6.79 13.24 -9.65
C LEU A 147 6.55 12.24 -8.51
N ARG A 148 6.45 12.73 -7.27
CA ARG A 148 6.51 11.89 -6.07
C ARG A 148 5.28 11.98 -5.16
N SER A 149 4.17 12.49 -5.66
CA SER A 149 2.93 12.58 -4.87
C SER A 149 2.41 11.21 -4.42
N LEU A 150 2.50 10.21 -5.30
CA LEU A 150 2.07 8.84 -4.98
C LEU A 150 2.97 8.14 -3.96
N PRO A 151 4.31 8.03 -4.15
CA PRO A 151 5.14 7.31 -3.19
C PRO A 151 5.13 7.95 -1.79
N LEU A 152 4.84 9.26 -1.68
CA LEU A 152 4.67 9.91 -0.37
C LEU A 152 3.41 9.44 0.37
N VAL A 153 2.29 9.24 -0.33
CA VAL A 153 1.10 8.63 0.28
C VAL A 153 1.38 7.17 0.62
N ILE A 154 2.07 6.42 -0.25
CA ILE A 154 2.47 5.03 0.05
C ILE A 154 3.34 5.01 1.31
N GLU A 155 4.32 5.88 1.42
CA GLU A 155 5.15 6.01 2.63
C GLU A 155 4.29 6.31 3.86
N ALA A 156 3.30 7.21 3.77
CA ALA A 156 2.36 7.50 4.84
C ALA A 156 1.52 6.27 5.23
N GLN A 157 1.05 5.48 4.24
CA GLN A 157 0.33 4.22 4.47
C GLN A 157 1.17 3.20 5.25
N TYR A 158 2.45 3.01 4.88
CA TYR A 158 3.35 2.09 5.58
C TYR A 158 3.77 2.61 6.96
N ARG A 159 3.92 3.92 7.15
CA ARG A 159 4.13 4.52 8.46
C ARG A 159 2.91 4.36 9.38
N ALA A 160 1.70 4.44 8.84
CA ALA A 160 0.47 4.17 9.60
C ALA A 160 0.38 2.71 10.05
N LEU A 161 0.87 1.75 9.26
CA LEU A 161 0.88 0.33 9.61
C LEU A 161 1.58 0.05 10.94
N ALA A 162 2.67 0.76 11.23
CA ALA A 162 3.42 0.60 12.48
C ALA A 162 2.63 1.07 13.71
N GLU A 163 1.61 1.92 13.54
CA GLU A 163 0.80 2.49 14.63
C GLU A 163 -0.59 1.84 14.75
N ILE A 164 -1.00 1.04 13.76
CA ILE A 164 -2.31 0.38 13.74
C ILE A 164 -2.13 -1.12 14.05
N PRO A 165 -2.30 -1.57 15.30
CA PRO A 165 -2.23 -3.00 15.61
C PRO A 165 -3.34 -3.77 14.87
N HIS A 166 -3.16 -5.07 14.63
CA HIS A 166 -4.09 -5.92 13.89
C HIS A 166 -4.45 -5.35 12.51
N SER A 167 -3.43 -4.91 11.77
CA SER A 167 -3.58 -4.40 10.42
C SER A 167 -2.57 -5.04 9.46
N GLY A 168 -2.75 -4.79 8.18
CA GLY A 168 -1.83 -5.23 7.14
C GLY A 168 -2.10 -4.48 5.83
N ILE A 169 -1.09 -4.43 4.97
CA ILE A 169 -1.16 -3.73 3.69
C ILE A 169 -0.85 -4.68 2.54
N ALA A 170 -1.75 -4.71 1.56
CA ALA A 170 -1.54 -5.44 0.30
C ALA A 170 -0.76 -4.56 -0.67
N ALA A 171 0.46 -4.94 -0.99
CA ALA A 171 1.30 -4.22 -1.94
C ALA A 171 0.76 -4.32 -3.37
N THR A 172 0.96 -3.27 -4.16
CA THR A 172 0.47 -3.15 -5.55
C THR A 172 1.50 -2.55 -6.50
N THR A 173 2.76 -2.52 -6.13
CA THR A 173 3.86 -1.95 -6.94
C THR A 173 3.87 -2.51 -8.38
N ASP A 174 3.52 -3.79 -8.54
CA ASP A 174 3.47 -4.52 -9.81
C ASP A 174 2.11 -4.44 -10.55
N LEU A 175 1.11 -3.77 -9.97
CA LEU A 175 -0.28 -3.80 -10.46
C LEU A 175 -0.72 -2.50 -11.11
N GLY A 176 0.15 -1.49 -11.16
CA GLY A 176 -0.15 -0.17 -11.72
C GLY A 176 -0.42 -0.18 -13.22
N ASN A 177 -1.01 0.92 -13.70
CA ASN A 177 -1.22 1.17 -15.12
C ASN A 177 -0.98 2.66 -15.41
N PRO A 178 -0.12 3.03 -16.39
CA PRO A 178 0.22 4.42 -16.65
C PRO A 178 -0.92 5.29 -17.16
N THR A 179 -1.93 4.68 -17.79
CA THR A 179 -3.03 5.37 -18.45
C THR A 179 -4.39 5.18 -17.79
N CYS A 180 -4.47 4.30 -16.77
CA CYS A 180 -5.71 4.05 -16.04
C CYS A 180 -5.44 4.01 -14.55
N ILE A 181 -5.96 4.98 -13.79
CA ILE A 181 -5.87 5.04 -12.33
C ILE A 181 -6.58 3.84 -11.65
N HIS A 182 -7.48 3.17 -12.37
CA HIS A 182 -8.18 1.99 -11.89
C HIS A 182 -7.63 0.74 -12.60
N PRO A 183 -6.46 0.19 -12.19
CA PRO A 183 -5.88 -0.97 -12.87
C PRO A 183 -6.83 -2.18 -12.82
N ALA A 184 -6.86 -2.94 -13.90
CA ALA A 184 -7.80 -4.06 -14.06
C ALA A 184 -7.48 -5.29 -13.19
N ARG A 185 -6.23 -5.43 -12.74
CA ARG A 185 -5.75 -6.59 -11.95
C ARG A 185 -6.27 -6.59 -10.50
N LYS A 186 -7.59 -6.48 -10.32
CA LYS A 186 -8.26 -6.41 -9.02
C LYS A 186 -8.27 -7.75 -8.27
N ARG A 187 -8.11 -8.85 -9.01
CA ARG A 187 -8.02 -10.18 -8.42
C ARG A 187 -6.82 -10.29 -7.49
N GLU A 188 -5.65 -9.91 -7.96
CA GLU A 188 -4.41 -9.96 -7.19
C GLU A 188 -4.50 -9.10 -5.93
N VAL A 189 -5.12 -7.92 -6.03
CA VAL A 189 -5.35 -7.05 -4.86
C VAL A 189 -6.23 -7.75 -3.83
N GLY A 190 -7.38 -8.31 -4.24
CA GLY A 190 -8.29 -9.02 -3.34
C GLY A 190 -7.65 -10.25 -2.72
N GLU A 191 -6.90 -11.04 -3.51
CA GLU A 191 -6.20 -12.23 -3.00
C GLU A 191 -5.09 -11.86 -2.01
N ARG A 192 -4.31 -10.77 -2.23
CA ARG A 192 -3.29 -10.30 -1.29
C ARG A 192 -3.89 -9.83 0.04
N LEU A 193 -5.02 -9.13 0.01
CA LEU A 193 -5.77 -8.79 1.22
C LEU A 193 -6.26 -10.04 1.96
N ALA A 194 -6.74 -11.06 1.23
CA ALA A 194 -7.19 -12.31 1.82
C ALA A 194 -6.03 -13.11 2.44
N PHE A 195 -4.85 -13.11 1.83
CA PHE A 195 -3.67 -13.75 2.41
C PHE A 195 -3.29 -13.14 3.76
N LEU A 196 -3.39 -11.81 3.90
CA LEU A 196 -3.18 -11.13 5.19
C LEU A 196 -4.18 -11.60 6.23
N ALA A 197 -5.48 -11.62 5.90
CA ALA A 197 -6.51 -12.10 6.81
C ALA A 197 -6.32 -13.58 7.17
N LEU A 198 -6.09 -14.44 6.19
CA LEU A 198 -5.86 -15.88 6.41
C LEU A 198 -4.66 -16.15 7.32
N ALA A 199 -3.56 -15.41 7.12
CA ALA A 199 -2.37 -15.58 7.95
C ALA A 199 -2.56 -15.05 9.38
N ASN A 200 -3.13 -13.85 9.54
CA ASN A 200 -3.19 -13.16 10.82
C ASN A 200 -4.38 -13.59 11.69
N ASP A 201 -5.54 -13.85 11.07
CA ASP A 201 -6.79 -14.10 11.82
C ASP A 201 -7.23 -15.57 11.81
N TYR A 202 -6.76 -16.35 10.83
CA TYR A 202 -7.15 -17.76 10.68
C TYR A 202 -5.99 -18.74 10.83
N GLY A 203 -4.77 -18.27 11.10
CA GLY A 203 -3.61 -19.11 11.37
C GLY A 203 -3.12 -19.94 10.17
N VAL A 204 -3.48 -19.55 8.94
CA VAL A 204 -3.00 -20.26 7.72
C VAL A 204 -1.56 -19.84 7.45
N THR A 205 -0.66 -20.82 7.41
CA THR A 205 0.78 -20.61 7.18
C THR A 205 1.17 -20.83 5.72
N GLY A 206 2.38 -20.34 5.34
CA GLY A 206 2.93 -20.54 3.99
C GLY A 206 2.30 -19.67 2.91
N LEU A 207 1.54 -18.65 3.29
CA LEU A 207 0.95 -17.70 2.36
C LEU A 207 1.95 -16.60 1.96
N PRO A 208 1.83 -16.02 0.75
CA PRO A 208 2.62 -14.87 0.33
C PRO A 208 2.10 -13.59 0.99
N ALA A 209 2.39 -13.41 2.27
CA ALA A 209 2.01 -12.23 3.06
C ALA A 209 2.90 -12.09 4.29
N PRO A 210 3.28 -10.86 4.66
CA PRO A 210 3.15 -9.59 3.94
C PRO A 210 4.23 -9.39 2.84
N ALA A 211 4.16 -8.24 2.14
CA ALA A 211 5.17 -7.87 1.13
C ALA A 211 6.49 -7.44 1.78
N PRO A 212 7.64 -7.59 1.09
CA PRO A 212 8.94 -7.15 1.59
C PRO A 212 9.01 -5.62 1.68
N VAL A 213 9.53 -5.13 2.79
CA VAL A 213 9.75 -3.71 3.07
C VAL A 213 11.22 -3.45 3.40
N TYR A 214 11.73 -2.29 3.00
CA TYR A 214 13.07 -1.85 3.37
C TYR A 214 13.23 -1.80 4.90
N LYS A 215 14.36 -2.31 5.38
CA LYS A 215 14.70 -2.33 6.81
C LYS A 215 15.88 -1.44 7.15
N SER A 216 17.02 -1.68 6.52
CA SER A 216 18.25 -0.94 6.78
C SER A 216 19.21 -1.03 5.61
N MET A 217 20.22 -0.18 5.61
CA MET A 217 21.34 -0.24 4.69
C MET A 217 22.67 -0.11 5.42
N GLU A 218 23.70 -0.67 4.80
CA GLU A 218 25.11 -0.47 5.17
C GLU A 218 25.90 -0.08 3.92
N ARG A 219 26.98 0.68 4.11
CA ARG A 219 27.88 1.05 3.01
C ARG A 219 29.01 0.03 2.90
N ASP A 220 29.28 -0.42 1.68
CA ASP A 220 30.42 -1.28 1.32
C ASP A 220 31.17 -0.65 0.15
N GLY A 221 32.19 0.15 0.45
CA GLY A 221 32.94 0.92 -0.53
C GLY A 221 32.06 1.91 -1.30
N ASN A 222 31.94 1.73 -2.60
CA ASN A 222 31.09 2.53 -3.49
C ASN A 222 29.68 1.97 -3.70
N LYS A 223 29.25 1.05 -2.85
CA LYS A 223 27.93 0.41 -2.89
C LYS A 223 27.15 0.64 -1.60
N LEU A 224 25.83 0.55 -1.70
CA LEU A 224 24.95 0.42 -0.56
C LEU A 224 24.30 -0.97 -0.56
N VAL A 225 24.34 -1.65 0.57
CA VAL A 225 23.81 -3.00 0.77
C VAL A 225 22.53 -2.90 1.59
N LEU A 226 21.42 -3.29 0.99
CA LEU A 226 20.09 -3.15 1.55
C LEU A 226 19.62 -4.45 2.18
N THR A 227 18.94 -4.35 3.33
CA THR A 227 18.23 -5.44 4.00
C THR A 227 16.73 -5.17 4.05
N PHE A 228 15.94 -6.23 4.18
CA PHE A 228 14.48 -6.17 4.11
C PHE A 228 13.83 -7.02 5.19
N ASP A 229 12.68 -6.58 5.69
CA ASP A 229 11.78 -7.38 6.50
C ASP A 229 10.73 -8.09 5.60
N ASN A 230 10.02 -9.07 6.17
CA ASN A 230 8.95 -9.83 5.51
C ASN A 230 9.41 -10.68 4.30
N LEU A 231 10.65 -11.10 4.30
CA LEU A 231 11.10 -12.03 3.28
C LEU A 231 10.58 -13.45 3.56
N PRO A 232 10.25 -14.23 2.52
CA PRO A 232 9.92 -15.63 2.69
C PRO A 232 11.05 -16.36 3.44
N VAL A 233 10.65 -17.24 4.36
CA VAL A 233 11.62 -18.12 5.01
C VAL A 233 12.29 -18.95 3.93
N ARG A 234 13.61 -18.86 3.84
CA ARG A 234 14.41 -19.60 2.86
C ARG A 234 14.09 -21.08 2.97
N ALA A 235 13.61 -21.69 1.89
CA ALA A 235 13.50 -23.14 1.82
C ALA A 235 14.90 -23.75 2.02
N GLN A 236 15.00 -24.85 2.74
CA GLN A 236 16.27 -25.54 3.04
C GLN A 236 17.13 -25.85 1.80
N ASN A 237 16.57 -25.71 0.62
CA ASN A 237 17.17 -26.00 -0.68
C ASN A 237 17.75 -24.77 -1.40
N GLY A 238 17.91 -23.61 -0.75
CA GLY A 238 18.67 -22.48 -1.30
C GLY A 238 17.97 -21.66 -2.39
N VAL A 239 16.63 -21.67 -2.46
CA VAL A 239 15.89 -20.82 -3.39
C VAL A 239 15.93 -19.37 -2.88
N ASP A 240 16.30 -18.44 -3.76
CA ASP A 240 16.44 -17.03 -3.45
C ASP A 240 15.11 -16.40 -3.05
N SER A 241 15.15 -15.48 -2.10
CA SER A 241 13.95 -14.77 -1.66
C SER A 241 13.46 -13.75 -2.67
N PHE A 242 14.34 -13.24 -3.54
CA PHE A 242 14.03 -12.26 -4.58
C PHE A 242 14.21 -12.79 -5.99
N VAL A 243 13.35 -12.31 -6.87
CA VAL A 243 13.44 -12.45 -8.33
C VAL A 243 13.16 -11.10 -9.00
N ALA A 244 13.76 -10.86 -10.16
CA ALA A 244 13.48 -9.69 -10.99
C ALA A 244 13.80 -10.06 -12.44
N PHE A 245 12.78 -10.19 -13.27
CA PHE A 245 12.96 -10.53 -14.67
C PHE A 245 12.80 -9.28 -15.55
N GLY A 246 13.80 -8.98 -16.34
CA GLY A 246 13.72 -7.99 -17.42
C GLY A 246 12.84 -8.50 -18.58
N PRO A 247 12.52 -7.63 -19.56
CA PRO A 247 11.74 -8.01 -20.74
C PRO A 247 12.36 -9.16 -21.57
N ASP A 248 13.66 -9.34 -21.47
CA ASP A 248 14.44 -10.38 -22.13
C ASP A 248 14.50 -11.70 -21.33
N GLY A 249 13.82 -11.77 -20.16
CA GLY A 249 13.81 -12.94 -19.29
C GLY A 249 15.04 -13.10 -18.39
N TYR A 250 16.04 -12.20 -18.49
CA TYR A 250 17.20 -12.23 -17.61
C TYR A 250 16.94 -11.53 -16.28
N LEU A 251 17.65 -11.97 -15.23
CA LEU A 251 17.58 -11.41 -13.90
C LEU A 251 18.22 -10.02 -13.89
N ARG A 252 17.39 -8.97 -13.82
CA ARG A 252 17.81 -7.56 -13.83
C ARG A 252 16.94 -6.72 -12.91
N PRO A 253 17.31 -6.62 -11.62
CA PRO A 253 16.60 -5.73 -10.71
C PRO A 253 16.65 -4.29 -11.20
N GLY A 254 15.49 -3.67 -11.42
CA GLY A 254 15.34 -2.29 -11.90
C GLY A 254 14.57 -1.41 -10.91
N GLY A 255 14.51 -0.11 -11.22
CA GLY A 255 13.76 0.85 -10.42
C GLY A 255 14.52 1.45 -9.24
N PHE A 256 15.85 1.26 -9.17
CA PHE A 256 16.73 1.83 -8.15
C PHE A 256 17.40 3.11 -8.62
N GLU A 257 17.51 4.06 -7.70
CA GLU A 257 18.27 5.30 -7.84
C GLU A 257 19.17 5.48 -6.61
N ILE A 258 20.37 6.05 -6.78
CA ILE A 258 21.37 6.23 -5.73
C ILE A 258 21.92 7.65 -5.78
N ALA A 259 22.24 8.22 -4.62
CA ALA A 259 22.81 9.57 -4.51
C ALA A 259 23.96 9.62 -3.50
N GLY A 260 24.88 10.55 -3.72
CA GLY A 260 25.88 10.99 -2.77
C GLY A 260 25.39 12.14 -1.88
N GLU A 261 26.32 12.79 -1.17
CA GLU A 261 26.05 13.97 -0.33
C GLU A 261 25.54 15.18 -1.12
N ASP A 262 25.74 15.20 -2.43
CA ASP A 262 25.19 16.22 -3.33
C ASP A 262 23.68 16.13 -3.52
N ARG A 263 23.05 15.01 -3.05
CA ARG A 263 21.63 14.72 -3.14
C ARG A 263 21.08 14.57 -4.57
N VAL A 264 21.96 14.39 -5.53
CA VAL A 264 21.57 14.16 -6.93
C VAL A 264 21.41 12.66 -7.16
N PHE A 265 20.16 12.23 -7.42
CA PHE A 265 19.87 10.84 -7.70
C PHE A 265 20.23 10.45 -9.13
N HIS A 266 20.93 9.34 -9.27
CA HIS A 266 21.30 8.72 -10.54
C HIS A 266 20.72 7.31 -10.63
N PRO A 267 20.33 6.83 -11.83
CA PRO A 267 19.99 5.44 -12.04
C PRO A 267 21.09 4.51 -11.52
N ALA A 268 20.68 3.45 -10.84
CA ALA A 268 21.58 2.53 -10.19
C ALA A 268 21.44 1.10 -10.69
N VAL A 269 22.55 0.37 -10.68
CA VAL A 269 22.58 -1.08 -10.89
C VAL A 269 22.34 -1.76 -9.56
N ALA A 270 21.41 -2.68 -9.53
CA ALA A 270 21.12 -3.49 -8.37
C ALA A 270 21.46 -4.97 -8.64
N ASN A 271 22.04 -5.64 -7.63
CA ASN A 271 22.40 -7.05 -7.70
C ASN A 271 21.91 -7.78 -6.45
N PHE A 272 21.30 -8.96 -6.63
CA PHE A 272 20.93 -9.81 -5.52
C PHE A 272 22.15 -10.48 -4.90
N LYS A 273 22.27 -10.38 -3.59
CA LYS A 273 23.16 -11.21 -2.77
C LYS A 273 22.41 -12.50 -2.41
N TYR A 274 22.52 -13.49 -3.26
CA TYR A 274 21.74 -14.73 -3.19
C TYR A 274 21.81 -15.47 -1.85
N TRP A 275 22.93 -15.35 -1.12
CA TRP A 275 23.12 -16.10 0.12
C TRP A 275 22.56 -15.41 1.37
N ASP A 276 22.32 -14.09 1.32
CA ASP A 276 21.97 -13.28 2.50
C ASP A 276 20.65 -12.52 2.35
N ASN A 277 19.91 -12.71 1.26
CA ASN A 277 18.64 -11.97 0.99
C ASN A 277 18.82 -10.44 0.99
N ARG A 278 19.96 -9.95 0.51
CA ARG A 278 20.29 -8.54 0.41
C ARG A 278 20.35 -8.08 -1.04
N ILE A 279 20.23 -6.78 -1.25
CA ILE A 279 20.39 -6.15 -2.55
C ILE A 279 21.55 -5.16 -2.47
N GLU A 280 22.57 -5.33 -3.29
CA GLU A 280 23.63 -4.34 -3.50
C GLU A 280 23.19 -3.36 -4.56
N VAL A 281 23.38 -2.04 -4.30
CA VAL A 281 23.05 -0.95 -5.23
C VAL A 281 24.27 -0.08 -5.44
N SER A 282 24.59 0.22 -6.69
CA SER A 282 25.73 1.07 -7.06
C SER A 282 25.47 1.84 -8.34
N SER A 283 26.26 2.90 -8.59
CA SER A 283 26.29 3.63 -9.86
C SER A 283 27.70 4.14 -10.13
N ASP A 284 28.15 4.05 -11.39
CA ASP A 284 29.45 4.61 -11.79
C ASP A 284 29.51 6.14 -11.68
N ARG A 285 28.34 6.78 -11.50
CA ARG A 285 28.21 8.23 -11.31
C ARG A 285 28.32 8.66 -9.86
N VAL A 286 28.30 7.72 -8.89
CA VAL A 286 28.30 8.01 -7.45
C VAL A 286 29.35 7.17 -6.76
N SER A 287 30.52 7.77 -6.49
CA SER A 287 31.64 7.11 -5.82
C SER A 287 31.41 6.93 -4.32
N ASP A 288 30.67 7.86 -3.72
CA ASP A 288 30.41 7.96 -2.27
C ASP A 288 28.90 7.97 -1.98
N PRO A 289 28.22 6.83 -2.14
CA PRO A 289 26.79 6.80 -1.99
C PRO A 289 26.34 6.88 -0.52
N VAL A 290 25.24 7.63 -0.29
CA VAL A 290 24.63 7.81 1.05
C VAL A 290 23.15 7.55 1.06
N ALA A 291 22.47 7.53 -0.09
CA ALA A 291 21.02 7.33 -0.19
C ALA A 291 20.62 6.48 -1.38
N VAL A 292 19.55 5.68 -1.20
CA VAL A 292 18.91 4.87 -2.25
C VAL A 292 17.40 5.13 -2.23
N ARG A 293 16.82 5.16 -3.43
CA ARG A 293 15.37 5.11 -3.65
C ARG A 293 15.03 3.91 -4.54
N TYR A 294 13.88 3.27 -4.29
CA TYR A 294 13.33 2.23 -5.13
C TYR A 294 11.90 2.58 -5.50
N ALA A 295 11.59 2.65 -6.80
CA ALA A 295 10.26 2.97 -7.32
C ALA A 295 9.64 4.22 -6.66
N PHE A 296 10.47 5.18 -6.20
CA PHE A 296 10.03 6.34 -5.43
C PHE A 296 9.61 7.50 -6.35
N ARG A 297 8.71 7.20 -7.29
CA ARG A 297 8.08 8.13 -8.25
C ARG A 297 6.68 7.63 -8.61
N ASN A 298 5.86 8.49 -9.21
CA ASN A 298 4.45 8.18 -9.49
C ASN A 298 4.27 6.93 -10.35
N TYR A 299 5.13 6.74 -11.35
CA TYR A 299 5.12 5.55 -12.17
C TYR A 299 6.55 5.13 -12.53
N CYS A 300 6.94 3.93 -12.16
CA CYS A 300 8.25 3.34 -12.36
C CYS A 300 8.11 1.98 -13.06
N PRO A 301 8.07 1.94 -14.39
CA PRO A 301 7.88 0.69 -15.13
C PRO A 301 9.05 -0.30 -14.96
N GLU A 302 10.22 0.19 -14.55
CA GLU A 302 11.40 -0.64 -14.30
C GLU A 302 11.34 -1.38 -12.95
N ALA A 303 10.43 -0.98 -12.04
CA ALA A 303 10.29 -1.60 -10.73
C ALA A 303 9.73 -3.03 -10.88
N ASN A 304 10.61 -4.02 -10.79
CA ASN A 304 10.31 -5.40 -11.09
C ASN A 304 10.77 -6.40 -10.02
N VAL A 305 11.24 -5.91 -8.87
CA VAL A 305 11.70 -6.79 -7.78
C VAL A 305 10.51 -7.40 -7.07
N MET A 306 10.49 -8.72 -7.00
CA MET A 306 9.46 -9.51 -6.34
C MET A 306 10.10 -10.58 -5.45
N THR A 307 9.36 -11.06 -4.46
CA THR A 307 9.74 -12.31 -3.78
C THR A 307 9.43 -13.53 -4.67
N THR A 308 10.07 -14.65 -4.41
CA THR A 308 9.77 -15.93 -5.05
C THR A 308 8.32 -16.38 -4.82
N MET A 309 7.64 -15.83 -3.83
CA MET A 309 6.22 -16.07 -3.56
C MET A 309 5.28 -15.05 -4.26
N GLY A 310 5.81 -14.18 -5.12
CA GLY A 310 5.00 -13.26 -5.93
C GLY A 310 4.53 -12.00 -5.22
N GLN A 311 5.20 -11.58 -4.13
CA GLN A 311 4.96 -10.27 -3.52
C GLN A 311 5.96 -9.23 -4.05
N PRO A 312 5.53 -8.05 -4.52
CA PRO A 312 6.43 -7.03 -5.01
C PRO A 312 7.15 -6.33 -3.85
N LEU A 313 8.38 -5.89 -4.10
CA LEU A 313 9.08 -4.99 -3.22
C LEU A 313 8.32 -3.65 -3.14
N VAL A 314 8.12 -3.17 -1.93
CA VAL A 314 7.43 -1.90 -1.66
C VAL A 314 8.31 -0.72 -2.05
N PRO A 315 7.78 0.35 -2.66
CA PRO A 315 8.51 1.57 -2.90
C PRO A 315 9.07 2.16 -1.60
N PHE A 316 10.30 2.61 -1.62
CA PHE A 316 10.94 3.22 -0.45
C PHE A 316 11.98 4.26 -0.83
N ARG A 317 12.33 5.09 0.15
CA ARG A 317 13.53 5.93 0.19
C ARG A 317 14.27 5.71 1.50
N THR A 318 15.58 5.86 1.47
CA THR A 318 16.44 5.79 2.67
C THR A 318 16.77 7.16 3.22
N ASP A 319 16.46 8.21 2.47
CA ASP A 319 16.68 9.62 2.81
C ASP A 319 15.41 10.27 3.40
N ASP A 320 15.61 11.37 4.10
CA ASP A 320 14.56 12.28 4.61
C ASP A 320 14.64 13.66 3.97
N TRP A 321 15.35 13.78 2.84
CA TRP A 321 15.60 15.06 2.20
C TRP A 321 14.32 15.71 1.70
N PRO A 322 14.23 17.06 1.74
CA PRO A 322 13.15 17.79 1.09
C PRO A 322 13.02 17.41 -0.39
N LEU A 323 11.82 17.33 -0.88
CA LEU A 323 11.54 17.03 -2.29
C LEU A 323 11.09 18.32 -2.98
N ASP A 324 11.88 18.79 -3.94
CA ASP A 324 11.68 20.08 -4.61
C ASP A 324 10.43 20.11 -5.51
N ASP A 325 9.98 18.95 -5.98
CA ASP A 325 8.82 18.77 -6.85
C ASP A 325 7.46 18.83 -6.12
N ILE A 326 7.45 18.74 -4.78
CA ILE A 326 6.20 18.84 -3.98
C ILE A 326 5.57 20.23 -4.07
N GLY A 327 6.35 21.28 -4.30
CA GLY A 327 5.86 22.66 -4.43
C GLY A 327 4.89 22.89 -5.59
N GLN A 328 4.87 22.03 -6.59
CA GLN A 328 3.97 22.11 -7.76
C GLN A 328 2.61 21.45 -7.51
N ILE A 329 2.47 20.67 -6.43
CA ILE A 329 1.26 19.92 -6.09
C ILE A 329 0.33 20.69 -5.12
N ARG A 330 0.84 21.77 -4.56
CA ARG A 330 0.10 22.63 -3.58
C ARG A 330 -0.94 23.50 -4.22
#